data_50bb18274919e2909d8b9e2749a2f583
#
_entry.id   50bb18274919e2909d8b9e2749a2f583
#
_cell.length_a   1.000
_cell.length_b   1.000
_cell.length_c   1.000
_cell.angle_alpha   90.00
_cell.angle_beta   90.00
_cell.angle_gamma   90.00
#
_symmetry.space_group_name_H-M   'P 1'
#
loop_
_entity.id
_entity.type
_entity.pdbx_description
1 polymer ?
#
loop_
_entity_poly.entity_id
_entity_poly.type
_entity_poly.pdbx_seq_one_letter_code
_entity_poly.pdbx_strand_id
1 'polypeptide(L)'
;IARKEALTKLHRPWFAGGTITVASVQGDKYYMADGASAFEDGTIDYLNIPAVEIGLKHIESIGYDVIHERVHALTGWLLSNLTQLKHSNGVPLVRVYGPTSGEYRGGAVTVNFYDKDDKAFDHRYIEEQANQVNISLRTGCFCNPGAGEVALQLSRVELDVCFTQPTHEER
;
A
#
# COMPACT_ATOMS: atom_id res chain seq x y z
N ILE A 1 15.98 -1.10 1.90
CA ILE A 1 16.90 -1.92 1.08
C ILE A 1 16.49 -1.76 -0.38
N ALA A 2 17.41 -1.36 -1.23
CA ALA A 2 17.21 -1.22 -2.67
C ALA A 2 18.26 -2.04 -3.45
N ARG A 3 17.87 -2.51 -4.62
CA ARG A 3 18.80 -3.20 -5.52
C ARG A 3 19.72 -2.19 -6.18
N LYS A 4 21.01 -2.51 -6.30
CA LYS A 4 22.02 -1.64 -6.91
C LYS A 4 21.63 -1.24 -8.35
N GLU A 5 21.11 -2.19 -9.12
CA GLU A 5 20.69 -1.97 -10.51
C GLU A 5 19.50 -1.01 -10.63
N ALA A 6 18.67 -0.91 -9.58
CA ALA A 6 17.59 0.08 -9.53
C ALA A 6 18.15 1.47 -9.23
N LEU A 7 19.09 1.58 -8.28
CA LEU A 7 19.71 2.86 -7.93
C LEU A 7 20.45 3.50 -9.09
N THR A 8 21.14 2.71 -9.92
CA THR A 8 21.89 3.24 -11.10
C THR A 8 20.98 3.85 -12.18
N LYS A 9 19.68 3.59 -12.14
CA LYS A 9 18.70 4.15 -13.08
C LYS A 9 18.04 5.43 -12.56
N LEU A 10 18.25 5.78 -11.31
CA LEU A 10 17.66 6.96 -10.70
C LEU A 10 18.54 8.17 -10.96
N HIS A 11 17.90 9.29 -11.25
CA HIS A 11 18.54 10.60 -11.30
C HIS A 11 18.30 11.32 -9.99
N ARG A 12 19.34 11.91 -9.46
CA ARG A 12 19.23 12.70 -8.23
C ARG A 12 18.39 13.96 -8.45
N PRO A 13 17.67 14.37 -7.42
CA PRO A 13 16.99 15.66 -7.46
C PRO A 13 18.00 16.82 -7.53
N TRP A 14 17.47 17.97 -7.78
CA TRP A 14 18.13 19.25 -8.05
C TRP A 14 18.89 19.87 -6.88
N PHE A 15 18.65 19.46 -5.66
CA PHE A 15 19.46 19.87 -4.52
C PHE A 15 20.33 18.69 -4.06
N ALA A 16 21.53 19.07 -3.57
CA ALA A 16 22.52 18.11 -3.19
C ALA A 16 22.82 18.27 -1.72
N GLY A 17 22.78 17.70 -0.82
CA GLY A 17 23.26 17.76 0.56
C GLY A 17 24.49 16.87 0.70
N GLY A 18 24.41 15.84 1.53
CA GLY A 18 25.45 14.85 1.68
C GLY A 18 25.66 13.92 0.47
N THR A 19 24.94 14.14 -0.61
CA THR A 19 24.97 13.30 -1.82
C THR A 19 26.09 13.66 -2.80
N ILE A 20 26.84 14.70 -2.54
CA ILE A 20 27.94 15.18 -3.39
C ILE A 20 29.29 15.09 -2.67
N THR A 21 30.36 14.93 -3.46
CA THR A 21 31.74 14.94 -2.97
C THR A 21 32.41 16.31 -3.15
N VAL A 22 32.10 17.01 -4.22
CA VAL A 22 32.66 18.31 -4.58
C VAL A 22 31.59 19.16 -5.23
N ALA A 23 31.53 20.44 -4.89
CA ALA A 23 30.71 21.43 -5.57
C ALA A 23 31.50 22.72 -5.78
N SER A 24 31.24 23.41 -6.88
CA SER A 24 31.76 24.74 -7.17
C SER A 24 30.63 25.67 -7.55
N VAL A 25 30.42 26.71 -6.76
CA VAL A 25 29.43 27.74 -7.04
C VAL A 25 29.83 28.58 -8.26
N GLN A 26 31.13 28.89 -8.38
CA GLN A 26 31.63 29.68 -9.50
C GLN A 26 31.63 28.92 -10.83
N GLY A 27 31.87 27.63 -10.76
CA GLY A 27 31.92 26.76 -11.94
C GLY A 27 30.58 26.14 -12.29
N ASP A 28 29.56 26.32 -11.50
CA ASP A 28 28.23 25.67 -11.64
C ASP A 28 28.34 24.15 -11.92
N LYS A 29 29.21 23.51 -11.11
CA LYS A 29 29.52 22.07 -11.27
C LYS A 29 29.56 21.36 -9.94
N TYR A 30 29.19 20.10 -9.98
CA TYR A 30 29.29 19.22 -8.82
C TYR A 30 29.59 17.78 -9.26
N TYR A 31 30.13 16.99 -8.35
CA TYR A 31 30.29 15.56 -8.50
C TYR A 31 29.49 14.84 -7.43
N MET A 32 28.71 13.87 -7.86
CA MET A 32 27.94 13.02 -6.95
C MET A 32 28.87 12.05 -6.20
N ALA A 33 28.47 11.69 -5.00
CA ALA A 33 29.05 10.55 -4.30
C ALA A 33 28.74 9.24 -5.02
N ASP A 34 29.53 8.21 -4.76
CA ASP A 34 29.33 6.90 -5.38
C ASP A 34 28.36 6.02 -4.59
N GLY A 35 27.68 5.11 -5.29
CA GLY A 35 26.87 4.06 -4.69
C GLY A 35 25.66 4.58 -3.89
N ALA A 36 25.48 4.05 -2.69
CA ALA A 36 24.34 4.39 -1.83
C ALA A 36 24.42 5.85 -1.32
N SER A 37 25.63 6.35 -1.06
CA SER A 37 25.85 7.71 -0.55
C SER A 37 25.31 8.79 -1.50
N ALA A 38 25.22 8.52 -2.79
CA ALA A 38 24.61 9.43 -3.75
C ALA A 38 23.09 9.66 -3.51
N PHE A 39 22.47 8.86 -2.63
CA PHE A 39 21.03 8.91 -2.34
C PHE A 39 20.75 9.25 -0.87
N GLU A 40 21.76 9.61 -0.10
CA GLU A 40 21.64 9.98 1.31
C GLU A 40 21.60 11.52 1.44
N ASP A 41 20.44 12.06 1.79
CA ASP A 41 20.20 13.50 1.87
C ASP A 41 20.66 14.08 3.23
N GLY A 42 21.97 14.17 3.43
CA GLY A 42 22.56 14.72 4.64
C GLY A 42 22.94 13.66 5.68
N THR A 43 23.14 14.10 6.91
CA THR A 43 23.55 13.24 8.02
C THR A 43 22.44 12.27 8.39
N ILE A 44 22.78 11.00 8.51
CA ILE A 44 21.84 9.95 8.94
C ILE A 44 21.36 10.26 10.37
N ASP A 45 20.11 9.95 10.66
CA ASP A 45 19.54 10.06 12.01
C ASP A 45 20.09 8.96 12.93
N TYR A 46 21.37 9.08 13.25
CA TYR A 46 22.08 8.07 14.04
C TYR A 46 21.58 7.96 15.48
N LEU A 47 20.87 8.95 15.99
CA LEU A 47 20.29 8.91 17.34
C LEU A 47 19.08 7.96 17.40
N ASN A 48 18.32 7.86 16.33
CA ASN A 48 17.13 7.00 16.26
C ASN A 48 17.37 5.62 15.65
N ILE A 49 18.53 5.39 15.01
CA ILE A 49 18.87 4.07 14.46
C ILE A 49 18.77 2.94 15.51
N PRO A 50 19.23 3.13 16.79
CA PRO A 50 19.09 2.09 17.81
C PRO A 50 17.64 1.67 18.10
N ALA A 51 16.64 2.52 17.79
CA ALA A 51 15.23 2.19 17.95
C ALA A 51 14.81 0.99 17.07
N VAL A 52 15.49 0.78 15.95
CA VAL A 52 15.27 -0.40 15.07
C VAL A 52 15.61 -1.69 15.83
N GLU A 53 16.76 -1.72 16.52
CA GLU A 53 17.15 -2.89 17.32
C GLU A 53 16.16 -3.16 18.45
N ILE A 54 15.73 -2.11 19.15
CA ILE A 54 14.75 -2.21 20.23
C ILE A 54 13.44 -2.79 19.69
N GLY A 55 12.94 -2.29 18.55
CA GLY A 55 11.73 -2.79 17.92
C GLY A 55 11.85 -4.25 17.48
N LEU A 56 12.98 -4.64 16.88
CA LEU A 56 13.21 -6.03 16.47
C LEU A 56 13.29 -6.97 17.68
N LYS A 57 13.99 -6.60 18.74
CA LYS A 57 14.04 -7.39 19.99
C LYS A 57 12.67 -7.52 20.64
N HIS A 58 11.83 -6.49 20.58
CA HIS A 58 10.46 -6.56 21.07
C HIS A 58 9.64 -7.61 20.28
N ILE A 59 9.70 -7.57 18.94
CA ILE A 59 9.01 -8.56 18.09
C ILE A 59 9.56 -9.97 18.37
N GLU A 60 10.86 -10.12 18.48
CA GLU A 60 11.51 -11.41 18.80
C GLU A 60 11.06 -11.95 20.16
N SER A 61 10.88 -11.07 21.16
CA SER A 61 10.38 -11.48 22.49
C SER A 61 8.95 -12.01 22.49
N ILE A 62 8.11 -11.56 21.55
CA ILE A 62 6.77 -12.11 21.31
C ILE A 62 6.87 -13.47 20.61
N GLY A 63 7.81 -13.60 19.68
CA GLY A 63 8.05 -14.76 18.84
C GLY A 63 7.40 -14.65 17.46
N TYR A 64 8.20 -14.82 16.44
CA TYR A 64 7.72 -14.75 15.04
C TYR A 64 6.66 -15.81 14.73
N ASP A 65 6.84 -17.01 15.25
CA ASP A 65 5.90 -18.12 15.04
C ASP A 65 4.55 -17.83 15.71
N VAL A 66 4.55 -17.23 16.90
CA VAL A 66 3.31 -16.82 17.60
C VAL A 66 2.57 -15.77 16.79
N ILE A 67 3.28 -14.77 16.28
CA ILE A 67 2.69 -13.72 15.44
C ILE A 67 2.14 -14.35 14.14
N HIS A 68 2.93 -15.21 13.50
CA HIS A 68 2.53 -15.87 12.26
C HIS A 68 1.27 -16.70 12.45
N GLU A 69 1.21 -17.57 13.42
CA GLU A 69 0.06 -18.42 13.72
C GLU A 69 -1.20 -17.60 14.03
N ARG A 70 -1.03 -16.52 14.80
CA ARG A 70 -2.15 -15.63 15.13
C ARG A 70 -2.70 -14.91 13.89
N VAL A 71 -1.82 -14.35 13.07
CA VAL A 71 -2.21 -13.67 11.82
C VAL A 71 -2.84 -14.66 10.85
N HIS A 72 -2.27 -15.85 10.69
CA HIS A 72 -2.78 -16.89 9.82
C HIS A 72 -4.19 -17.36 10.25
N ALA A 73 -4.38 -17.62 11.54
CA ALA A 73 -5.68 -18.05 12.07
C ALA A 73 -6.77 -17.00 11.87
N LEU A 74 -6.48 -15.73 12.20
CA LEU A 74 -7.43 -14.61 12.04
C LEU A 74 -7.76 -14.35 10.56
N THR A 75 -6.76 -14.37 9.70
CA THR A 75 -6.95 -14.12 8.27
C THR A 75 -7.72 -15.27 7.61
N GLY A 76 -7.39 -16.50 7.96
CA GLY A 76 -8.11 -17.69 7.47
C GLY A 76 -9.58 -17.68 7.89
N TRP A 77 -9.86 -17.35 9.16
CA TRP A 77 -11.22 -17.17 9.65
C TRP A 77 -11.97 -16.07 8.89
N LEU A 78 -11.34 -14.90 8.72
CA LEU A 78 -11.96 -13.78 8.01
C LEU A 78 -12.27 -14.13 6.55
N LEU A 79 -11.33 -14.69 5.83
CA LEU A 79 -11.50 -15.08 4.42
C LEU A 79 -12.59 -16.15 4.25
N SER A 80 -12.60 -17.15 5.13
CA SER A 80 -13.62 -18.21 5.11
C SER A 80 -15.04 -17.64 5.30
N ASN A 81 -15.20 -16.66 6.19
CA ASN A 81 -16.50 -16.04 6.41
C ASN A 81 -16.88 -15.09 5.26
N LEU A 82 -15.97 -14.24 4.79
CA LEU A 82 -16.27 -13.28 3.73
C LEU A 82 -16.63 -13.97 2.40
N THR A 83 -15.94 -15.04 2.04
CA THR A 83 -16.18 -15.76 0.77
C THR A 83 -17.48 -16.54 0.74
N GLN A 84 -18.09 -16.80 1.90
CA GLN A 84 -19.37 -17.48 2.00
C GLN A 84 -20.58 -16.54 1.94
N LEU A 85 -20.35 -15.22 2.09
CA LEU A 85 -21.43 -14.24 2.08
C LEU A 85 -22.06 -14.12 0.69
N LYS A 86 -23.35 -14.39 0.61
CA LYS A 86 -24.14 -14.33 -0.64
C LYS A 86 -25.50 -13.71 -0.39
N HIS A 87 -26.00 -13.04 -1.39
CA HIS A 87 -27.40 -12.62 -1.45
C HIS A 87 -28.35 -13.84 -1.63
N SER A 88 -29.64 -13.64 -1.40
CA SER A 88 -30.67 -14.71 -1.54
C SER A 88 -30.75 -15.29 -2.96
N ASN A 89 -30.33 -14.53 -3.98
CA ASN A 89 -30.24 -14.98 -5.37
C ASN A 89 -28.91 -15.69 -5.71
N GLY A 90 -28.03 -15.93 -4.74
CA GLY A 90 -26.75 -16.61 -4.90
C GLY A 90 -25.58 -15.72 -5.35
N VAL A 91 -25.80 -14.44 -5.67
CA VAL A 91 -24.75 -13.49 -6.02
C VAL A 91 -23.83 -13.27 -4.81
N PRO A 92 -22.49 -13.36 -4.95
CA PRO A 92 -21.56 -13.07 -3.86
C PRO A 92 -21.68 -11.64 -3.36
N LEU A 93 -21.78 -11.46 -2.04
CA LEU A 93 -21.77 -10.13 -1.43
C LEU A 93 -20.38 -9.49 -1.44
N VAL A 94 -19.33 -10.31 -1.40
CA VAL A 94 -17.94 -9.86 -1.27
C VAL A 94 -17.09 -10.48 -2.37
N ARG A 95 -16.26 -9.66 -2.99
CA ARG A 95 -15.20 -10.11 -3.90
C ARG A 95 -13.85 -9.79 -3.28
N VAL A 96 -13.04 -10.83 -3.04
CA VAL A 96 -11.70 -10.73 -2.46
C VAL A 96 -10.67 -10.57 -3.58
N TYR A 97 -9.76 -9.61 -3.43
CA TYR A 97 -8.63 -9.39 -4.35
C TYR A 97 -7.36 -9.96 -3.74
N GLY A 98 -6.73 -10.88 -4.46
CA GLY A 98 -5.57 -11.64 -4.00
C GLY A 98 -5.92 -13.07 -3.56
N PRO A 99 -4.96 -13.80 -2.98
CA PRO A 99 -5.16 -15.18 -2.56
C PRO A 99 -6.28 -15.31 -1.53
N THR A 100 -7.17 -16.29 -1.72
CA THR A 100 -8.24 -16.64 -0.77
C THR A 100 -7.80 -17.71 0.23
N SER A 101 -6.61 -18.30 0.05
CA SER A 101 -5.97 -19.19 1.04
C SER A 101 -5.14 -18.39 2.04
N GLY A 102 -4.79 -19.00 3.18
CA GLY A 102 -3.89 -18.42 4.18
C GLY A 102 -2.42 -18.51 3.81
N GLU A 103 -2.06 -19.22 2.74
CA GLU A 103 -0.67 -19.46 2.35
C GLU A 103 -0.04 -18.25 1.65
N TYR A 104 1.22 -18.00 1.95
CA TYR A 104 2.06 -16.93 1.34
C TYR A 104 1.45 -15.52 1.39
N ARG A 105 0.69 -15.21 2.45
CA ARG A 105 0.07 -13.90 2.63
C ARG A 105 0.17 -13.41 4.08
N GLY A 106 0.08 -12.09 4.24
CA GLY A 106 -0.09 -11.45 5.55
C GLY A 106 -1.57 -11.25 5.92
N GLY A 107 -1.82 -10.47 6.95
CA GLY A 107 -3.16 -10.20 7.49
C GLY A 107 -4.00 -9.18 6.72
N ALA A 108 -3.43 -8.50 5.71
CA ALA A 108 -4.19 -7.53 4.91
C ALA A 108 -5.12 -8.25 3.91
N VAL A 109 -6.41 -7.86 3.91
CA VAL A 109 -7.42 -8.41 3.00
C VAL A 109 -8.07 -7.24 2.26
N THR A 110 -8.01 -7.26 0.94
CA THR A 110 -8.63 -6.24 0.07
C THR A 110 -9.91 -6.81 -0.53
N VAL A 111 -11.01 -6.08 -0.38
CA VAL A 111 -12.32 -6.51 -0.83
C VAL A 111 -13.13 -5.36 -1.42
N ASN A 112 -14.06 -5.70 -2.32
CA ASN A 112 -15.20 -4.86 -2.65
C ASN A 112 -16.49 -5.58 -2.23
N PHE A 113 -17.50 -4.79 -1.87
CA PHE A 113 -18.85 -5.27 -1.57
C PHE A 113 -19.77 -5.00 -2.75
N TYR A 114 -20.69 -5.92 -3.01
CA TYR A 114 -21.59 -5.88 -4.15
C TYR A 114 -23.04 -6.05 -3.69
N ASP A 115 -23.96 -5.43 -4.41
CA ASP A 115 -25.38 -5.64 -4.20
C ASP A 115 -25.89 -6.91 -4.88
N LYS A 116 -27.20 -7.18 -4.77
CA LYS A 116 -27.85 -8.35 -5.38
C LYS A 116 -27.83 -8.37 -6.92
N ASP A 117 -27.58 -7.23 -7.55
CA ASP A 117 -27.51 -7.05 -9.01
C ASP A 117 -26.03 -7.00 -9.49
N ASP A 118 -25.08 -7.43 -8.65
CA ASP A 118 -23.62 -7.47 -8.88
C ASP A 118 -23.01 -6.07 -9.13
N LYS A 119 -23.61 -5.02 -8.58
CA LYS A 119 -23.08 -3.67 -8.62
C LYS A 119 -22.29 -3.37 -7.36
N ALA A 120 -21.08 -2.82 -7.52
CA ALA A 120 -20.24 -2.47 -6.39
C ALA A 120 -20.86 -1.32 -5.56
N PHE A 121 -20.84 -1.47 -4.24
CA PHE A 121 -21.12 -0.37 -3.32
C PHE A 121 -20.01 0.66 -3.33
N ASP A 122 -20.37 1.94 -3.17
CA ASP A 122 -19.39 3.00 -2.94
C ASP A 122 -18.59 2.70 -1.66
N HIS A 123 -17.28 2.80 -1.75
CA HIS A 123 -16.39 2.50 -0.64
C HIS A 123 -16.60 3.43 0.57
N ARG A 124 -17.02 4.68 0.35
CA ARG A 124 -17.35 5.65 1.41
C ARG A 124 -18.59 5.21 2.20
N TYR A 125 -19.61 4.71 1.50
CA TYR A 125 -20.78 4.14 2.14
C TYR A 125 -20.43 2.95 3.03
N ILE A 126 -19.58 2.03 2.54
CA ILE A 126 -19.10 0.88 3.33
C ILE A 126 -18.31 1.35 4.56
N GLU A 127 -17.46 2.36 4.40
CA GLU A 127 -16.70 2.95 5.52
C GLU A 127 -17.62 3.54 6.58
N GLU A 128 -18.63 4.30 6.17
CA GLU A 128 -19.63 4.86 7.09
C GLU A 128 -20.38 3.78 7.88
N GLN A 129 -20.85 2.73 7.19
CA GLN A 129 -21.54 1.62 7.85
C GLN A 129 -20.61 0.87 8.83
N ALA A 130 -19.37 0.62 8.46
CA ALA A 130 -18.38 -0.02 9.31
C ALA A 130 -18.07 0.82 10.57
N ASN A 131 -17.92 2.14 10.41
CA ASN A 131 -17.65 3.05 11.51
C ASN A 131 -18.79 3.10 12.55
N GLN A 132 -20.05 2.95 12.11
CA GLN A 132 -21.20 2.89 13.02
C GLN A 132 -21.15 1.69 13.98
N VAL A 133 -20.43 0.64 13.62
CA VAL A 133 -20.25 -0.58 14.44
C VAL A 133 -18.81 -0.74 14.95
N ASN A 134 -18.04 0.36 14.98
CA ASN A 134 -16.65 0.40 15.43
C ASN A 134 -15.69 -0.51 14.67
N ILE A 135 -15.93 -0.71 13.37
CA ILE A 135 -14.99 -1.38 12.47
C ILE A 135 -14.26 -0.33 11.66
N SER A 136 -12.96 -0.20 11.89
CA SER A 136 -12.11 0.71 11.12
C SER A 136 -11.65 0.04 9.83
N LEU A 137 -11.98 0.64 8.69
CA LEU A 137 -11.53 0.22 7.37
C LEU A 137 -10.63 1.28 6.76
N ARG A 138 -9.75 0.85 5.89
CA ARG A 138 -9.06 1.74 4.98
C ARG A 138 -9.66 1.58 3.59
N THR A 139 -10.12 2.68 3.00
CA THR A 139 -10.82 2.70 1.72
C THR A 139 -10.03 3.44 0.64
N GLY A 140 -10.41 3.25 -0.61
CA GLY A 140 -9.76 3.84 -1.77
C GLY A 140 -8.66 2.96 -2.37
N CYS A 141 -7.80 3.53 -3.23
CA CYS A 141 -6.80 2.80 -4.03
C CYS A 141 -5.47 2.56 -3.31
N PHE A 142 -5.30 3.00 -2.06
CA PHE A 142 -4.10 2.79 -1.22
C PHE A 142 -2.78 3.21 -1.90
N CYS A 143 -2.78 4.33 -2.62
CA CYS A 143 -1.65 4.80 -3.44
C CYS A 143 -1.21 3.78 -4.52
N ASN A 144 -2.12 2.91 -4.94
CA ASN A 144 -1.95 1.97 -6.03
C ASN A 144 -3.14 2.08 -7.01
N PRO A 145 -3.20 3.14 -7.83
CA PRO A 145 -4.32 3.35 -8.76
C PRO A 145 -4.52 2.20 -9.73
N GLY A 146 -3.43 1.59 -10.22
CA GLY A 146 -3.54 0.44 -11.12
C GLY A 146 -4.23 -0.77 -10.50
N ALA A 147 -4.03 -1.03 -9.20
CA ALA A 147 -4.78 -2.07 -8.51
C ALA A 147 -6.26 -1.71 -8.37
N GLY A 148 -6.58 -0.43 -8.13
CA GLY A 148 -7.96 0.07 -8.11
C GLY A 148 -8.65 -0.08 -9.47
N GLU A 149 -7.98 0.30 -10.55
CA GLU A 149 -8.48 0.16 -11.92
C GLU A 149 -8.82 -1.31 -12.25
N VAL A 150 -7.92 -2.23 -11.92
CA VAL A 150 -8.14 -3.67 -12.11
C VAL A 150 -9.30 -4.18 -11.24
N ALA A 151 -9.36 -3.78 -9.97
CA ALA A 151 -10.39 -4.21 -9.03
C ALA A 151 -11.79 -3.73 -9.44
N LEU A 152 -11.89 -2.53 -10.00
CA LEU A 152 -13.14 -1.95 -10.47
C LEU A 152 -13.42 -2.24 -11.96
N GLN A 153 -12.48 -2.91 -12.65
CA GLN A 153 -12.56 -3.22 -14.08
C GLN A 153 -12.73 -1.97 -14.96
N LEU A 154 -12.09 -0.86 -14.56
CA LEU A 154 -12.20 0.41 -15.28
C LEU A 154 -11.47 0.32 -16.62
N SER A 155 -12.15 0.69 -17.68
CA SER A 155 -11.58 0.85 -19.01
C SER A 155 -10.91 2.22 -19.16
N ARG A 156 -10.00 2.32 -20.13
CA ARG A 156 -9.36 3.60 -20.46
C ARG A 156 -10.36 4.69 -20.83
N VAL A 157 -11.45 4.32 -21.49
CA VAL A 157 -12.51 5.28 -21.91
C VAL A 157 -13.23 5.85 -20.70
N GLU A 158 -13.54 5.01 -19.70
CA GLU A 158 -14.17 5.47 -18.44
C GLU A 158 -13.24 6.39 -17.65
N LEU A 159 -11.95 6.04 -17.59
CA LEU A 159 -10.94 6.88 -16.94
C LEU A 159 -10.77 8.23 -17.64
N ASP A 160 -10.73 8.26 -18.97
CA ASP A 160 -10.61 9.50 -19.74
C ASP A 160 -11.82 10.44 -19.45
N VAL A 161 -13.02 9.90 -19.27
CA VAL A 161 -14.21 10.67 -18.86
C VAL A 161 -14.01 11.31 -17.49
N CYS A 162 -13.49 10.55 -16.50
CA CYS A 162 -13.23 11.09 -15.16
C CYS A 162 -12.25 12.28 -15.18
N PHE A 163 -11.26 12.26 -16.06
CA PHE A 163 -10.27 13.35 -16.16
C PHE A 163 -10.78 14.58 -16.91
N THR A 164 -11.89 14.46 -17.64
CA THR A 164 -12.50 15.60 -18.36
C THR A 164 -13.56 16.34 -17.55
N GLN A 165 -13.96 15.81 -16.39
CA GLN A 165 -14.93 16.45 -15.51
C GLN A 165 -14.36 17.71 -14.84
N PRO A 166 -15.16 18.79 -14.73
CA PRO A 166 -14.67 20.11 -14.30
C PRO A 166 -14.39 20.20 -12.80
N THR A 167 -15.01 19.37 -11.97
CA THR A 167 -14.84 19.40 -10.51
C THR A 167 -14.29 18.09 -9.95
N HIS A 168 -13.60 18.20 -8.83
CA HIS A 168 -13.03 17.03 -8.15
C HIS A 168 -14.10 16.10 -7.55
N GLU A 169 -15.28 16.65 -7.23
CA GLU A 169 -16.41 15.91 -6.68
C GLU A 169 -17.16 15.08 -7.73
N GLU A 170 -17.00 15.44 -9.00
CA GLU A 170 -17.61 14.77 -10.16
C GLU A 170 -16.72 13.67 -10.78
N ARG A 171 -15.53 13.42 -10.19
CA ARG A 171 -14.54 12.48 -10.72
C ARG A 171 -14.63 11.08 -10.06
#